data_d6f95f5210f7572a0ba19b61fc87fb1b
#
_entry.id   d6f95f5210f7572a0ba19b61fc87fb1b
#
_cell.length_a   1.000
_cell.length_b   1.000
_cell.length_c   1.000
_cell.angle_alpha   90.00
_cell.angle_beta   90.00
_cell.angle_gamma   90.00
#
_symmetry.space_group_name_H-M   'P 1'
#
loop_
_entity.id
_entity.type
_entity.pdbx_description
1 polymer ?
#
loop_
_entity_poly.entity_id
_entity_poly.type
_entity_poly.pdbx_seq_one_letter_code
_entity_poly.pdbx_strand_id
1 'polypeptide(L)'
;MKYCTGLGTTQVTKTMQDVIERFSRYLSEQGYTIRTDFDKGMNQVFRNNSDSVELYTFEGDSNKNADAFDCPMTDFVKQHLRDSYISLDALNRVTKNRVVRCYYELLGQNLDSPSEFLICYDPSEGVVNYAHRIAYKLGIKVYNLCDKEELKQLKKDWLGE
;
A
#
# COMPACT_ATOMS: atom_id res chain seq x y z
N MET A 1 10.91 3.68 -14.55
CA MET A 1 10.87 3.13 -13.19
C MET A 1 9.62 2.32 -12.97
N LYS A 2 9.73 1.23 -12.24
CA LYS A 2 8.61 0.34 -11.91
C LYS A 2 8.24 0.51 -10.45
N TYR A 3 6.98 0.80 -10.19
CA TYR A 3 6.47 0.96 -8.84
C TYR A 3 5.36 -0.03 -8.53
N CYS A 4 5.35 -0.54 -7.30
CA CYS A 4 4.23 -1.27 -6.73
C CYS A 4 3.98 -0.79 -5.31
N THR A 5 2.77 -0.99 -4.82
CA THR A 5 2.38 -0.61 -3.46
C THR A 5 2.13 -1.86 -2.63
N GLY A 6 2.69 -1.90 -1.44
CA GLY A 6 2.51 -2.99 -0.49
C GLY A 6 1.96 -2.49 0.83
N LEU A 7 0.76 -2.92 1.19
CA LEU A 7 0.05 -2.48 2.40
C LEU A 7 -0.64 -3.65 3.09
N GLY A 8 -0.69 -3.65 4.41
CA GLY A 8 -1.40 -4.68 5.11
C GLY A 8 -1.53 -4.50 6.61
N THR A 9 -2.01 -5.56 7.24
CA THR A 9 -2.26 -5.63 8.68
C THR A 9 -0.99 -5.52 9.50
N THR A 10 -1.12 -5.01 10.71
CA THR A 10 -0.03 -5.01 11.71
C THR A 10 0.22 -6.41 12.29
N GLN A 11 -0.71 -7.33 12.12
CA GLN A 11 -0.62 -8.71 12.64
C GLN A 11 -0.59 -9.69 11.47
N VAL A 12 0.60 -9.93 10.94
CA VAL A 12 0.82 -10.87 9.84
C VAL A 12 1.20 -12.25 10.38
N THR A 13 0.60 -13.32 9.82
CA THR A 13 0.96 -14.70 10.18
C THR A 13 2.34 -15.06 9.64
N LYS A 14 3.01 -16.03 10.24
CA LYS A 14 4.33 -16.51 9.78
C LYS A 14 4.26 -17.00 8.32
N THR A 15 3.22 -17.72 7.97
CA THR A 15 3.02 -18.22 6.59
C THR A 15 2.92 -17.07 5.59
N MET A 16 2.12 -16.03 5.91
CA MET A 16 1.97 -14.88 5.04
C MET A 16 3.24 -14.03 5.00
N GLN A 17 3.93 -13.90 6.13
CA GLN A 17 5.23 -13.24 6.19
C GLN A 17 6.22 -13.86 5.20
N ASP A 18 6.33 -15.19 5.17
CA ASP A 18 7.23 -15.91 4.27
C ASP A 18 6.88 -15.66 2.79
N VAL A 19 5.59 -15.60 2.46
CA VAL A 19 5.14 -15.26 1.10
C VAL A 19 5.58 -13.84 0.71
N ILE A 20 5.36 -12.87 1.60
CA ILE A 20 5.68 -11.46 1.36
C ILE A 20 7.19 -11.25 1.25
N GLU A 21 7.98 -11.92 2.09
CA GLU A 21 9.45 -11.86 2.00
C GLU A 21 9.96 -12.34 0.64
N ARG A 22 9.51 -13.51 0.21
CA ARG A 22 9.89 -14.07 -1.10
C ARG A 22 9.51 -13.14 -2.23
N PHE A 23 8.29 -12.63 -2.17
CA PHE A 23 7.77 -11.74 -3.20
C PHE A 23 8.51 -10.41 -3.24
N SER A 24 8.79 -9.81 -2.08
CA SER A 24 9.53 -8.55 -1.99
C SER A 24 10.94 -8.66 -2.59
N ARG A 25 11.64 -9.75 -2.29
CA ARG A 25 12.96 -10.02 -2.87
C ARG A 25 12.90 -10.19 -4.39
N TYR A 26 11.92 -10.95 -4.85
CA TYR A 26 11.73 -11.13 -6.29
C TYR A 26 11.45 -9.81 -7.00
N LEU A 27 10.58 -8.97 -6.44
CA LEU A 27 10.30 -7.63 -7.00
C LEU A 27 11.55 -6.75 -7.05
N SER A 28 12.38 -6.79 -6.00
CA SER A 28 13.65 -6.07 -5.99
C SER A 28 14.56 -6.52 -7.13
N GLU A 29 14.67 -7.82 -7.36
CA GLU A 29 15.45 -8.38 -8.47
C GLU A 29 14.91 -7.94 -9.84
N GLN A 30 13.61 -7.71 -9.95
CA GLN A 30 12.96 -7.21 -11.17
C GLN A 30 13.02 -5.68 -11.31
N GLY A 31 13.67 -4.98 -10.38
CA GLY A 31 13.86 -3.54 -10.43
C GLY A 31 12.67 -2.70 -9.97
N TYR A 32 11.76 -3.29 -9.18
CA TYR A 32 10.65 -2.54 -8.59
C TYR A 32 11.08 -1.71 -7.38
N THR A 33 10.52 -0.52 -7.28
CA THR A 33 10.50 0.26 -6.05
C THR A 33 9.17 0.03 -5.35
N ILE A 34 9.22 -0.35 -4.08
CA ILE A 34 8.01 -0.62 -3.29
C ILE A 34 7.62 0.65 -2.53
N ARG A 35 6.37 1.05 -2.66
CA ARG A 35 5.77 2.16 -1.93
C ARG A 35 5.01 1.60 -0.73
N THR A 36 5.38 2.04 0.45
CA THR A 36 4.77 1.61 1.71
C THR A 36 4.97 2.68 2.78
N ASP A 37 4.80 2.33 4.03
CA ASP A 37 4.95 3.24 5.17
C ASP A 37 5.67 2.57 6.35
N PHE A 38 5.69 3.24 7.50
CA PHE A 38 6.39 2.75 8.69
C PHE A 38 5.52 1.92 9.63
N ASP A 39 4.32 1.58 9.26
CA ASP A 39 3.49 0.70 10.08
C ASP A 39 4.16 -0.67 10.23
N LYS A 40 3.91 -1.31 11.36
CA LYS A 40 4.44 -2.64 11.67
C LYS A 40 3.71 -3.74 10.89
N GLY A 41 4.19 -4.95 11.01
CA GLY A 41 3.56 -6.11 10.37
C GLY A 41 3.91 -6.24 8.90
N MET A 42 2.92 -6.37 8.04
CA MET A 42 3.13 -6.59 6.61
C MET A 42 3.97 -5.49 5.95
N ASN A 43 3.71 -4.22 6.28
CA ASN A 43 4.46 -3.10 5.71
C ASN A 43 5.94 -3.16 6.10
N GLN A 44 6.24 -3.58 7.32
CA GLN A 44 7.61 -3.80 7.78
C GLN A 44 8.31 -4.92 7.01
N VAL A 45 7.61 -6.00 6.68
CA VAL A 45 8.17 -7.09 5.88
C VAL A 45 8.55 -6.59 4.48
N PHE A 46 7.72 -5.79 3.85
CA PHE A 46 8.06 -5.15 2.58
C PHE A 46 9.32 -4.29 2.69
N ARG A 47 9.38 -3.40 3.69
CA ARG A 47 10.54 -2.51 3.89
C ARG A 47 11.84 -3.29 4.07
N ASN A 48 11.81 -4.33 4.90
CA ASN A 48 13.00 -5.07 5.30
C ASN A 48 13.52 -6.01 4.21
N ASN A 49 12.73 -6.32 3.19
CA ASN A 49 13.07 -7.28 2.15
C ASN A 49 13.12 -6.67 0.75
N SER A 50 13.20 -5.34 0.66
CA SER A 50 13.23 -4.61 -0.61
C SER A 50 14.44 -3.69 -0.67
N ASP A 51 15.14 -3.69 -1.80
CA ASP A 51 16.33 -2.86 -2.01
C ASP A 51 15.98 -1.39 -2.28
N SER A 52 14.83 -1.16 -2.89
CA SER A 52 14.35 0.18 -3.22
C SER A 52 12.95 0.40 -2.66
N VAL A 53 12.81 1.37 -1.76
CA VAL A 53 11.56 1.66 -1.05
C VAL A 53 11.30 3.16 -1.06
N GLU A 54 10.09 3.55 -1.40
CA GLU A 54 9.56 4.90 -1.14
C GLU A 54 8.63 4.84 0.07
N LEU A 55 8.93 5.67 1.07
CA LEU A 55 8.23 5.67 2.34
C LEU A 55 7.36 6.92 2.49
N TYR A 56 6.15 6.72 2.97
CA TYR A 56 5.11 7.74 3.11
C TYR A 56 4.67 7.89 4.55
N THR A 57 4.38 9.12 4.93
CA THR A 57 3.91 9.46 6.27
C THR A 57 2.88 10.60 6.21
N PHE A 58 2.39 11.04 7.33
CA PHE A 58 1.53 12.22 7.46
C PHE A 58 1.84 12.96 8.75
N GLU A 59 1.42 14.21 8.86
CA GLU A 59 1.58 14.99 10.08
C GLU A 59 0.81 14.33 11.24
N GLY A 60 1.51 14.07 12.35
CA GLY A 60 0.95 13.40 13.52
C GLY A 60 1.01 11.87 13.46
N ASP A 61 1.66 11.28 12.45
CA ASP A 61 1.92 9.85 12.39
C ASP A 61 2.85 9.45 13.53
N SER A 62 2.41 8.51 14.37
CA SER A 62 3.20 8.00 15.50
C SER A 62 4.48 7.28 15.06
N ASN A 63 4.50 6.79 13.82
CA ASN A 63 5.65 6.12 13.20
C ASN A 63 6.43 7.05 12.26
N LYS A 64 6.21 8.37 12.34
CA LYS A 64 6.82 9.34 11.46
C LYS A 64 8.35 9.27 11.49
N ASN A 65 8.95 9.27 10.31
CA ASN A 65 10.39 9.29 10.11
C ASN A 65 10.77 10.38 9.12
N ALA A 66 11.92 11.06 9.35
CA ALA A 66 12.39 12.18 8.52
C ALA A 66 12.66 11.78 7.06
N ASP A 67 12.91 10.49 6.78
CA ASP A 67 13.19 9.99 5.43
C ASP A 67 11.92 9.71 4.62
N ALA A 68 10.74 9.82 5.24
CA ALA A 68 9.46 9.57 4.59
C ALA A 68 8.88 10.85 3.97
N PHE A 69 8.18 10.69 2.86
CA PHE A 69 7.40 11.76 2.25
C PHE A 69 6.16 12.07 3.10
N ASP A 70 6.02 13.32 3.49
CA ASP A 70 4.90 13.81 4.29
C ASP A 70 3.71 14.15 3.36
N CYS A 71 2.65 13.35 3.42
CA CYS A 71 1.54 13.42 2.49
C CYS A 71 0.62 14.62 2.79
N PRO A 72 0.59 15.67 1.96
CA PRO A 72 -0.30 16.80 2.20
C PRO A 72 -1.76 16.48 1.87
N MET A 73 -2.66 16.91 2.75
CA MET A 73 -4.10 16.79 2.52
C MET A 73 -4.62 18.03 1.79
N THR A 74 -4.54 18.01 0.46
CA THR A 74 -5.00 19.11 -0.40
C THR A 74 -6.49 18.95 -0.76
N ASP A 75 -7.12 20.03 -1.23
CA ASP A 75 -8.49 19.98 -1.75
C ASP A 75 -8.61 19.05 -2.97
N PHE A 76 -7.59 19.01 -3.80
CA PHE A 76 -7.50 18.09 -4.92
C PHE A 76 -7.57 16.62 -4.46
N VAL A 77 -6.77 16.23 -3.48
CA VAL A 77 -6.78 14.88 -2.92
C VAL A 77 -8.12 14.55 -2.28
N LYS A 78 -8.68 15.48 -1.51
CA LYS A 78 -10.01 15.29 -0.90
C LYS A 78 -11.10 15.04 -1.95
N GLN A 79 -11.08 15.78 -3.05
CA GLN A 79 -12.06 15.63 -4.13
C GLN A 79 -11.90 14.27 -4.82
N HIS A 80 -10.69 13.85 -5.10
CA HIS A 80 -10.43 12.53 -5.71
C HIS A 80 -10.88 11.38 -4.80
N LEU A 81 -10.69 11.50 -3.50
CA LEU A 81 -11.17 10.51 -2.54
C LEU A 81 -12.70 10.45 -2.47
N ARG A 82 -13.37 11.59 -2.55
CA ARG A 82 -14.84 11.63 -2.67
C ARG A 82 -15.32 10.96 -3.95
N ASP A 83 -14.64 11.17 -5.06
CA ASP A 83 -14.93 10.52 -6.34
C ASP A 83 -14.71 8.99 -6.27
N SER A 84 -13.93 8.51 -5.33
CA SER A 84 -13.75 7.08 -5.02
C SER A 84 -14.77 6.55 -4.01
N TYR A 85 -15.84 7.28 -3.76
CA TYR A 85 -16.90 6.95 -2.80
C TYR A 85 -16.43 6.82 -1.36
N ILE A 86 -15.40 7.58 -0.98
CA ILE A 86 -14.89 7.62 0.39
C ILE A 86 -15.36 8.91 1.06
N SER A 87 -16.20 8.78 2.08
CA SER A 87 -16.67 9.90 2.88
C SER A 87 -15.62 10.28 3.93
N LEU A 88 -14.68 11.15 3.58
CA LEU A 88 -13.62 11.58 4.49
C LEU A 88 -14.15 12.22 5.77
N ASP A 89 -15.23 13.00 5.66
CA ASP A 89 -15.78 13.72 6.81
C ASP A 89 -16.41 12.80 7.88
N ALA A 90 -16.73 11.56 7.51
CA ALA A 90 -17.19 10.52 8.43
C ALA A 90 -16.06 9.81 9.18
N LEU A 91 -14.81 10.04 8.79
CA LEU A 91 -13.65 9.39 9.38
C LEU A 91 -13.03 10.25 10.50
N ASN A 92 -12.48 9.60 11.53
CA ASN A 92 -11.66 10.31 12.51
C ASN A 92 -10.37 10.82 11.87
N ARG A 93 -9.67 11.74 12.55
CA ARG A 93 -8.48 12.40 12.01
C ARG A 93 -7.38 11.41 11.59
N VAL A 94 -7.11 10.41 12.41
CA VAL A 94 -6.02 9.44 12.15
C VAL A 94 -6.36 8.59 10.93
N THR A 95 -7.58 8.06 10.86
CA THR A 95 -8.03 7.26 9.71
C THR A 95 -8.06 8.08 8.44
N LYS A 96 -8.55 9.33 8.51
CA LYS A 96 -8.54 10.26 7.38
C LYS A 96 -7.13 10.46 6.82
N ASN A 97 -6.15 10.72 7.68
CA ASN A 97 -4.76 10.89 7.28
C ASN A 97 -4.16 9.61 6.67
N ARG A 98 -4.49 8.45 7.21
CA ARG A 98 -4.06 7.16 6.67
C ARG A 98 -4.64 6.89 5.28
N VAL A 99 -5.90 7.25 5.05
CA VAL A 99 -6.53 7.13 3.73
C VAL A 99 -5.85 8.04 2.72
N VAL A 100 -5.53 9.28 3.10
CA VAL A 100 -4.78 10.21 2.26
C VAL A 100 -3.39 9.64 1.93
N ARG A 101 -2.70 9.08 2.92
CA ARG A 101 -1.41 8.40 2.70
C ARG A 101 -1.53 7.27 1.67
N CYS A 102 -2.56 6.43 1.76
CA CYS A 102 -2.81 5.37 0.78
C CYS A 102 -2.93 5.92 -0.65
N TYR A 103 -3.56 7.06 -0.83
CA TYR A 103 -3.69 7.69 -2.12
C TYR A 103 -2.33 8.05 -2.73
N TYR A 104 -1.42 8.63 -1.92
CA TYR A 104 -0.05 8.92 -2.34
C TYR A 104 0.77 7.65 -2.57
N GLU A 105 0.60 6.63 -1.75
CA GLU A 105 1.30 5.35 -1.92
C GLU A 105 0.92 4.66 -3.25
N LEU A 106 -0.27 4.93 -3.76
CA LEU A 106 -0.72 4.40 -5.05
C LEU A 106 -0.27 5.24 -6.25
N LEU A 107 -0.17 6.56 -6.09
CA LEU A 107 0.11 7.49 -7.19
C LEU A 107 1.48 8.15 -7.16
N GLY A 108 2.25 7.98 -6.09
CA GLY A 108 3.55 8.63 -5.91
C GLY A 108 3.46 10.03 -5.32
N GLN A 109 4.61 10.61 -5.04
CA GLN A 109 4.72 11.91 -4.35
C GLN A 109 4.06 13.06 -5.13
N ASN A 110 4.09 13.02 -6.46
CA ASN A 110 3.50 14.04 -7.32
C ASN A 110 2.13 13.61 -7.90
N LEU A 111 1.58 12.49 -7.46
CA LEU A 111 0.28 11.94 -7.88
C LEU A 111 0.17 11.65 -9.40
N ASP A 112 1.30 11.46 -10.06
CA ASP A 112 1.38 11.31 -11.52
C ASP A 112 2.12 10.03 -11.96
N SER A 113 2.49 9.16 -11.03
CA SER A 113 3.17 7.90 -11.35
C SER A 113 2.52 6.73 -10.62
N PRO A 114 1.40 6.23 -11.16
CA PRO A 114 0.65 5.15 -10.54
C PRO A 114 1.48 3.89 -10.42
N SER A 115 1.32 3.19 -9.30
CA SER A 115 1.87 1.86 -9.12
C SER A 115 1.24 0.90 -10.13
N GLU A 116 2.01 -0.05 -10.62
CA GLU A 116 1.51 -1.06 -11.55
C GLU A 116 0.48 -1.98 -10.89
N PHE A 117 0.66 -2.24 -9.60
CA PHE A 117 -0.29 -3.02 -8.81
C PHE A 117 -0.17 -2.69 -7.31
N LEU A 118 -1.23 -3.04 -6.60
CA LEU A 118 -1.30 -3.04 -5.14
C LEU A 118 -1.31 -4.48 -4.63
N ILE A 119 -0.46 -4.78 -3.66
CA ILE A 119 -0.58 -6.02 -2.88
C ILE A 119 -1.08 -5.64 -1.50
N CYS A 120 -2.18 -6.24 -1.08
CA CYS A 120 -2.75 -5.96 0.24
C CYS A 120 -3.16 -7.23 0.97
N TYR A 121 -3.05 -7.17 2.29
CA TYR A 121 -3.49 -8.23 3.19
C TYR A 121 -3.98 -7.62 4.49
N ASP A 122 -5.29 -7.56 4.67
CA ASP A 122 -5.89 -7.10 5.92
C ASP A 122 -7.20 -7.85 6.19
N PRO A 123 -7.16 -8.94 6.95
CA PRO A 123 -8.36 -9.68 7.29
C PRO A 123 -9.32 -8.93 8.21
N SER A 124 -8.89 -7.83 8.84
CA SER A 124 -9.74 -6.99 9.69
C SER A 124 -10.57 -5.96 8.91
N GLU A 125 -10.39 -5.87 7.59
CA GLU A 125 -11.06 -4.89 6.73
C GLU A 125 -10.85 -3.42 7.18
N GLY A 126 -9.65 -3.11 7.67
CA GLY A 126 -9.27 -1.79 8.15
C GLY A 126 -8.94 -0.79 7.03
N VAL A 127 -7.95 0.08 7.27
CA VAL A 127 -7.53 1.17 6.35
C VAL A 127 -7.13 0.63 4.97
N VAL A 128 -6.59 -0.57 4.88
CA VAL A 128 -6.19 -1.21 3.61
C VAL A 128 -7.38 -1.40 2.67
N ASN A 129 -8.60 -1.55 3.19
CA ASN A 129 -9.81 -1.64 2.39
C ASN A 129 -10.07 -0.34 1.60
N TYR A 130 -9.70 0.83 2.15
CA TYR A 130 -9.76 2.09 1.43
C TYR A 130 -8.74 2.14 0.29
N ALA A 131 -7.53 1.63 0.51
CA ALA A 131 -6.52 1.51 -0.54
C ALA A 131 -7.02 0.65 -1.70
N HIS A 132 -7.69 -0.46 -1.42
CA HIS A 132 -8.32 -1.31 -2.42
C HIS A 132 -9.36 -0.56 -3.26
N ARG A 133 -10.24 0.21 -2.62
CA ARG A 133 -11.24 1.03 -3.31
C ARG A 133 -10.62 2.09 -4.21
N ILE A 134 -9.60 2.79 -3.72
CA ILE A 134 -8.88 3.81 -4.48
C ILE A 134 -8.20 3.17 -5.69
N ALA A 135 -7.50 2.06 -5.49
CA ALA A 135 -6.80 1.34 -6.56
C ALA A 135 -7.78 0.89 -7.65
N TYR A 136 -8.91 0.34 -7.25
CA TYR A 136 -9.98 -0.06 -8.19
C TYR A 136 -10.46 1.11 -9.03
N LYS A 137 -10.74 2.26 -8.40
CA LYS A 137 -11.20 3.47 -9.11
C LYS A 137 -10.15 4.02 -10.07
N LEU A 138 -8.87 3.90 -9.72
CA LEU A 138 -7.75 4.35 -10.55
C LEU A 138 -7.35 3.35 -11.65
N GLY A 139 -7.97 2.18 -11.70
CA GLY A 139 -7.62 1.13 -12.65
C GLY A 139 -6.30 0.44 -12.32
N ILE A 140 -5.84 0.51 -11.08
CA ILE A 140 -4.63 -0.18 -10.60
C ILE A 140 -5.00 -1.61 -10.22
N LYS A 141 -4.25 -2.57 -10.76
CA LYS A 141 -4.47 -3.99 -10.43
C LYS A 141 -4.25 -4.25 -8.94
N VAL A 142 -5.12 -5.05 -8.34
CA VAL A 142 -5.02 -5.42 -6.92
C VAL A 142 -4.84 -6.93 -6.78
N TYR A 143 -3.88 -7.30 -5.91
CA TYR A 143 -3.77 -8.65 -5.37
C TYR A 143 -4.15 -8.60 -3.89
N ASN A 144 -5.39 -8.96 -3.59
CA ASN A 144 -5.87 -9.08 -2.21
C ASN A 144 -5.53 -10.47 -1.69
N LEU A 145 -4.53 -10.57 -0.83
CA LEU A 145 -4.03 -11.86 -0.34
C LEU A 145 -4.96 -12.53 0.68
N CYS A 146 -6.04 -11.86 1.09
CA CYS A 146 -7.14 -12.50 1.83
C CYS A 146 -8.02 -13.37 0.92
N ASP A 147 -7.99 -13.10 -0.38
CA ASP A 147 -8.67 -13.93 -1.38
C ASP A 147 -7.72 -15.04 -1.85
N LYS A 148 -8.15 -16.29 -1.69
CA LYS A 148 -7.30 -17.45 -2.02
C LYS A 148 -6.95 -17.54 -3.50
N GLU A 149 -7.87 -17.14 -4.36
CA GLU A 149 -7.65 -17.17 -5.81
C GLU A 149 -6.69 -16.05 -6.24
N GLU A 150 -6.81 -14.87 -5.66
CA GLU A 150 -5.87 -13.77 -5.92
C GLU A 150 -4.46 -14.10 -5.41
N LEU A 151 -4.35 -14.71 -4.22
CA LEU A 151 -3.07 -15.18 -3.71
C LEU A 151 -2.43 -16.22 -4.64
N LYS A 152 -3.23 -17.17 -5.12
CA LYS A 152 -2.79 -18.19 -6.08
C LYS A 152 -2.35 -17.54 -7.39
N GLN A 153 -3.09 -16.55 -7.87
CA GLN A 153 -2.76 -15.81 -9.08
C GLN A 153 -1.44 -15.03 -8.92
N LEU A 154 -1.23 -14.40 -7.78
CA LEU A 154 0.03 -13.73 -7.46
C LEU A 154 1.22 -14.69 -7.54
N LYS A 155 1.11 -15.83 -6.89
CA LYS A 155 2.16 -16.85 -6.89
C LYS A 155 2.46 -17.37 -8.29
N LYS A 156 1.44 -17.57 -9.10
CA LYS A 156 1.57 -18.00 -10.48
C LYS A 156 2.26 -16.93 -11.35
N ASP A 157 1.80 -15.69 -11.25
CA ASP A 157 2.27 -14.60 -12.09
C ASP A 157 3.73 -14.21 -11.78
N TRP A 158 4.13 -14.29 -10.52
CA TRP A 158 5.38 -13.73 -10.06
C TRP A 158 6.37 -14.72 -9.48
N LEU A 159 5.92 -15.81 -8.88
CA LEU A 159 6.79 -16.81 -8.25
C LEU A 159 6.89 -18.12 -9.04
N GLY A 160 6.15 -18.26 -10.13
CA GLY A 160 6.16 -19.44 -10.97
C GLY A 160 5.55 -20.70 -10.32
N GLU A 161 4.69 -20.49 -9.35
CA GLU A 161 4.03 -21.59 -8.60
C GLU A 161 2.68 -22.00 -9.14
#